data_1b51b36602eacc904c82c1e9bb2324f0
#
_entry.id   1b51b36602eacc904c82c1e9bb2324f0
#
_cell.length_a   1.000
_cell.length_b   1.000
_cell.length_c   1.000
_cell.angle_alpha   90.00
_cell.angle_beta   90.00
_cell.angle_gamma   90.00
#
_symmetry.space_group_name_H-M   'P 1'
#
loop_
_entity.id
_entity.type
_entity.pdbx_description
1 polymer ?
#
loop_
_entity_poly.entity_id
_entity_poly.type
_entity_poly.pdbx_seq_one_letter_code
_entity_poly.pdbx_strand_id
1 'polypeptide(L)'
;MKLRVYLSLFSALAILTVSTGCIISHCTTPAAGGAPAAAVRPGLEQELKKDVLYLAKTCHPRPAGYEKNQARAVQYIARSLSESGAAVTYQPFTADKRTFVNVSAVFPGKSAKRVIVGAHYDTCGSTPGADDNASGVAGLLALGRMLKGISPHDTIELIAYANEEPPYFGTEQMGSAQHAQKLYTEQIGVKAMICLEMIGYFSDRENSQSYPAAGMGALYPDKGDFIAIVGNWDSVRLARTVQKNMQSFLPTVRLNLPEIKGMCMDFSDHRNFWAKDLPAVMITDTSFFRNPNYHQPGDLPETLDYRRMAQVVRGRDLGLVLKRLQRYDLFFIRQNFSAFFLHFTCFFFEFG
;
A
#
# COMPACT_ATOMS: atom_id res chain seq x y z
N MET A 1 19.14 22.21 -47.10
CA MET A 1 18.01 21.37 -46.69
C MET A 1 18.40 20.26 -45.69
N LYS A 2 19.46 19.48 -45.97
CA LYS A 2 19.89 18.36 -45.07
C LYS A 2 20.29 18.81 -43.65
N LEU A 3 20.95 19.94 -43.44
CA LEU A 3 21.41 20.42 -42.14
C LEU A 3 20.26 20.83 -41.18
N ARG A 4 19.17 21.39 -41.71
CA ARG A 4 17.98 21.73 -40.91
C ARG A 4 17.22 20.50 -40.40
N VAL A 5 17.20 19.42 -41.17
CA VAL A 5 16.57 18.16 -40.78
C VAL A 5 17.36 17.48 -39.65
N TYR A 6 18.70 17.51 -39.69
CA TYR A 6 19.53 16.96 -38.61
C TYR A 6 19.39 17.77 -37.31
N LEU A 7 19.31 19.10 -37.38
CA LEU A 7 19.09 19.96 -36.21
C LEU A 7 17.71 19.75 -35.60
N SER A 8 16.66 19.53 -36.40
CA SER A 8 15.32 19.22 -35.87
C SER A 8 15.23 17.82 -35.26
N LEU A 9 15.90 16.81 -35.84
CA LEU A 9 15.98 15.46 -35.29
C LEU A 9 16.78 15.41 -33.96
N PHE A 10 17.89 16.16 -33.88
CA PHE A 10 18.66 16.27 -32.63
C PHE A 10 17.87 16.99 -31.53
N SER A 11 17.14 18.05 -31.89
CA SER A 11 16.29 18.76 -30.92
C SER A 11 15.12 17.89 -30.47
N ALA A 12 14.49 17.14 -31.38
CA ALA A 12 13.41 16.21 -31.03
C ALA A 12 13.91 15.05 -30.14
N LEU A 13 15.09 14.50 -30.44
CA LEU A 13 15.71 13.43 -29.65
C LEU A 13 16.14 13.94 -28.25
N ALA A 14 16.69 15.16 -28.16
CA ALA A 14 17.05 15.80 -26.90
C ALA A 14 15.83 16.13 -26.06
N ILE A 15 14.74 16.61 -26.65
CA ILE A 15 13.47 16.84 -25.96
C ILE A 15 12.85 15.52 -25.49
N LEU A 16 12.93 14.47 -26.31
CA LEU A 16 12.43 13.14 -25.94
C LEU A 16 13.23 12.54 -24.77
N THR A 17 14.55 12.66 -24.79
CA THR A 17 15.41 12.16 -23.69
C THR A 17 15.25 12.97 -22.41
N VAL A 18 15.11 14.29 -22.48
CA VAL A 18 14.84 15.14 -21.31
C VAL A 18 13.45 14.90 -20.77
N SER A 19 12.42 14.76 -21.61
CA SER A 19 11.06 14.45 -21.17
C SER A 19 10.96 13.03 -20.59
N THR A 20 11.61 12.03 -21.21
CA THR A 20 11.64 10.66 -20.69
C THR A 20 12.42 10.60 -19.36
N GLY A 21 13.55 11.27 -19.26
CA GLY A 21 14.32 11.38 -18.00
C GLY A 21 13.54 12.10 -16.91
N CYS A 22 12.79 13.15 -17.23
CA CYS A 22 11.93 13.86 -16.31
C CYS A 22 10.73 13.01 -15.86
N ILE A 23 10.10 12.27 -16.76
CA ILE A 23 9.01 11.32 -16.44
C ILE A 23 9.55 10.21 -15.53
N ILE A 24 10.69 9.60 -15.88
CA ILE A 24 11.31 8.55 -15.06
C ILE A 24 11.64 9.09 -13.68
N SER A 25 12.29 10.26 -13.56
CA SER A 25 12.62 10.84 -12.25
C SER A 25 11.40 11.30 -11.44
N HIS A 26 10.26 11.58 -12.10
CA HIS A 26 9.00 11.89 -11.44
C HIS A 26 8.27 10.64 -10.95
N CYS A 27 8.34 9.56 -11.69
CA CYS A 27 7.57 8.34 -11.43
C CYS A 27 8.33 7.31 -10.60
N THR A 28 9.67 7.31 -10.67
CA THR A 28 10.49 6.27 -10.05
C THR A 28 11.65 6.88 -9.27
N THR A 29 12.01 6.27 -8.16
CA THR A 29 13.23 6.64 -7.43
C THR A 29 13.88 5.34 -6.95
N PRO A 30 15.11 5.04 -7.39
CA PRO A 30 15.89 3.91 -6.85
C PRO A 30 16.02 4.02 -5.33
N ALA A 31 16.28 2.90 -4.68
CA ALA A 31 16.52 2.87 -3.24
C ALA A 31 17.70 3.81 -2.92
N ALA A 32 17.47 4.82 -2.10
CA ALA A 32 18.56 5.56 -1.50
C ALA A 32 19.25 4.62 -0.50
N GLY A 33 20.57 4.50 -0.58
CA GLY A 33 21.36 3.75 0.40
C GLY A 33 20.96 4.14 1.80
N GLY A 34 20.61 3.16 2.63
CA GLY A 34 20.03 3.40 3.93
C GLY A 34 20.96 4.19 4.85
N ALA A 35 20.45 5.25 5.43
CA ALA A 35 21.04 5.81 6.64
C ALA A 35 21.04 4.73 7.75
N PRO A 36 21.98 4.75 8.71
CA PRO A 36 21.99 3.79 9.81
C PRO A 36 20.61 3.79 10.48
N ALA A 37 19.98 2.61 10.50
CA ALA A 37 18.61 2.45 11.00
C ALA A 37 18.52 3.00 12.42
N ALA A 38 17.82 4.11 12.58
CA ALA A 38 17.55 4.64 13.90
C ALA A 38 16.79 3.58 14.72
N ALA A 39 17.03 3.48 16.04
CA ALA A 39 16.57 2.36 16.86
C ALA A 39 15.05 2.14 16.82
N VAL A 40 14.62 0.91 16.57
CA VAL A 40 13.22 0.47 16.64
C VAL A 40 12.75 0.51 18.11
N ARG A 41 11.46 0.78 18.36
CA ARG A 41 10.89 0.72 19.71
C ARG A 41 11.15 -0.68 20.31
N PRO A 42 11.69 -0.77 21.53
CA PRO A 42 11.85 -2.06 22.19
C PRO A 42 10.53 -2.84 22.22
N GLY A 43 10.59 -4.13 21.93
CA GLY A 43 9.44 -5.03 21.95
C GLY A 43 8.57 -5.03 20.70
N LEU A 44 8.78 -4.12 19.72
CA LEU A 44 7.95 -4.06 18.51
C LEU A 44 8.05 -5.32 17.65
N GLU A 45 9.25 -5.87 17.48
CA GLU A 45 9.46 -7.12 16.73
C GLU A 45 8.69 -8.29 17.34
N GLN A 46 8.72 -8.40 18.67
CA GLN A 46 8.00 -9.44 19.40
C GLN A 46 6.48 -9.27 19.30
N GLU A 47 5.99 -8.03 19.33
CA GLU A 47 4.57 -7.74 19.15
C GLU A 47 4.10 -8.14 17.74
N LEU A 48 4.82 -7.73 16.70
CA LEU A 48 4.53 -8.10 15.32
C LEU A 48 4.52 -9.61 15.14
N LYS A 49 5.56 -10.31 15.66
CA LYS A 49 5.64 -11.76 15.61
C LYS A 49 4.46 -12.44 16.32
N LYS A 50 4.07 -11.93 17.48
CA LYS A 50 2.90 -12.45 18.23
C LYS A 50 1.63 -12.32 17.40
N ASP A 51 1.39 -11.17 16.78
CA ASP A 51 0.18 -10.91 15.99
C ASP A 51 0.15 -11.79 14.73
N VAL A 52 1.27 -11.90 14.00
CA VAL A 52 1.39 -12.79 12.84
C VAL A 52 1.15 -14.25 13.24
N LEU A 53 1.81 -14.72 14.31
CA LEU A 53 1.61 -16.09 14.83
C LEU A 53 0.16 -16.39 15.17
N TYR A 54 -0.54 -15.44 15.81
CA TYR A 54 -1.94 -15.64 16.15
C TYR A 54 -2.81 -15.76 14.89
N LEU A 55 -2.63 -14.87 13.94
CA LEU A 55 -3.40 -14.88 12.69
C LEU A 55 -3.06 -16.09 11.82
N ALA A 56 -1.78 -16.37 11.58
CA ALA A 56 -1.34 -17.42 10.67
C ALA A 56 -1.40 -18.84 11.25
N LYS A 57 -1.47 -19.02 12.57
CA LYS A 57 -1.56 -20.35 13.19
C LYS A 57 -2.89 -20.57 13.91
N THR A 58 -3.32 -19.63 14.76
CA THR A 58 -4.54 -19.82 15.57
C THR A 58 -5.82 -19.54 14.77
N CYS A 59 -5.79 -18.61 13.82
CA CYS A 59 -6.92 -18.29 12.94
C CYS A 59 -6.86 -18.99 11.58
N HIS A 60 -5.84 -19.81 11.35
CA HIS A 60 -5.63 -20.52 10.07
C HIS A 60 -6.64 -21.65 9.86
N PRO A 61 -7.07 -21.87 8.59
CA PRO A 61 -7.04 -20.92 7.45
C PRO A 61 -8.16 -19.87 7.55
N ARG A 62 -8.00 -18.73 6.83
CA ARG A 62 -8.94 -17.60 6.90
C ARG A 62 -9.64 -17.24 5.59
N PRO A 63 -9.75 -18.10 4.58
CA PRO A 63 -10.41 -17.71 3.33
C PRO A 63 -11.91 -17.53 3.52
N ALA A 64 -12.55 -16.92 2.54
CA ALA A 64 -13.99 -16.86 2.47
C ALA A 64 -14.61 -18.26 2.60
N GLY A 65 -15.58 -18.42 3.51
CA GLY A 65 -16.21 -19.71 3.81
C GLY A 65 -15.68 -20.42 5.05
N TYR A 66 -14.58 -19.96 5.66
CA TYR A 66 -14.12 -20.43 6.96
C TYR A 66 -14.58 -19.49 8.08
N GLU A 67 -15.89 -19.35 8.23
CA GLU A 67 -16.55 -18.35 9.10
C GLU A 67 -16.04 -18.35 10.55
N LYS A 68 -15.80 -19.53 11.14
CA LYS A 68 -15.29 -19.63 12.52
C LYS A 68 -13.89 -19.02 12.65
N ASN A 69 -13.02 -19.24 11.69
CA ASN A 69 -11.65 -18.73 11.73
C ASN A 69 -11.61 -17.24 11.40
N GLN A 70 -12.44 -16.79 10.44
CA GLN A 70 -12.62 -15.37 10.17
C GLN A 70 -13.20 -14.64 11.38
N ALA A 71 -14.22 -15.19 12.05
CA ALA A 71 -14.77 -14.61 13.28
C ALA A 71 -13.72 -14.49 14.39
N ARG A 72 -12.84 -15.50 14.52
CA ARG A 72 -11.73 -15.47 15.48
C ARG A 72 -10.72 -14.37 15.15
N ALA A 73 -10.39 -14.20 13.86
CA ALA A 73 -9.53 -13.10 13.39
C ALA A 73 -10.18 -11.73 13.68
N VAL A 74 -11.44 -11.56 13.33
CA VAL A 74 -12.23 -10.34 13.61
C VAL A 74 -12.21 -10.00 15.10
N GLN A 75 -12.47 -10.98 15.98
CA GLN A 75 -12.44 -10.77 17.44
C GLN A 75 -11.06 -10.37 17.94
N TYR A 76 -10.01 -11.01 17.44
CA TYR A 76 -8.63 -10.69 17.81
C TYR A 76 -8.25 -9.27 17.39
N ILE A 77 -8.55 -8.91 16.15
CA ILE A 77 -8.27 -7.58 15.58
C ILE A 77 -9.04 -6.52 16.34
N ALA A 78 -10.34 -6.71 16.52
CA ALA A 78 -11.20 -5.76 17.24
C ALA A 78 -10.73 -5.53 18.69
N ARG A 79 -10.40 -6.61 19.40
CA ARG A 79 -9.86 -6.52 20.76
C ARG A 79 -8.53 -5.75 20.78
N SER A 80 -7.58 -6.11 19.90
CA SER A 80 -6.26 -5.47 19.85
C SER A 80 -6.37 -3.98 19.51
N LEU A 81 -7.28 -3.61 18.62
CA LEU A 81 -7.55 -2.21 18.30
C LEU A 81 -8.25 -1.46 19.43
N SER A 82 -9.17 -2.10 20.17
CA SER A 82 -9.86 -1.46 21.30
C SER A 82 -8.89 -1.14 22.45
N GLU A 83 -7.87 -1.99 22.67
CA GLU A 83 -6.82 -1.76 23.67
C GLU A 83 -5.98 -0.51 23.38
N SER A 84 -6.02 0.00 22.15
CA SER A 84 -5.38 1.27 21.74
C SER A 84 -6.16 2.52 22.19
N GLY A 85 -7.38 2.35 22.68
CA GLY A 85 -8.28 3.44 23.07
C GLY A 85 -9.07 4.04 21.89
N ALA A 86 -9.04 3.40 20.73
CA ALA A 86 -9.85 3.81 19.58
C ALA A 86 -11.31 3.37 19.73
N ALA A 87 -12.21 4.11 19.07
CA ALA A 87 -13.58 3.66 18.88
C ALA A 87 -13.61 2.58 17.78
N VAL A 88 -13.80 1.33 18.18
CA VAL A 88 -13.88 0.19 17.26
C VAL A 88 -15.30 0.01 16.78
N THR A 89 -15.48 -0.12 15.47
CA THR A 89 -16.75 -0.38 14.80
C THR A 89 -16.64 -1.56 13.85
N TYR A 90 -17.74 -2.29 13.71
CA TYR A 90 -17.87 -3.35 12.73
C TYR A 90 -18.65 -2.82 11.54
N GLN A 91 -18.15 -3.11 10.35
CA GLN A 91 -18.81 -2.76 9.09
C GLN A 91 -19.23 -4.05 8.37
N PRO A 92 -20.42 -4.61 8.72
CA PRO A 92 -20.92 -5.80 8.05
C PRO A 92 -21.36 -5.49 6.63
N PHE A 93 -21.14 -6.44 5.72
CA PHE A 93 -21.64 -6.40 4.35
C PHE A 93 -21.95 -7.83 3.87
N THR A 94 -22.77 -7.94 2.83
CA THR A 94 -23.17 -9.24 2.28
C THR A 94 -22.49 -9.48 0.94
N ALA A 95 -21.87 -10.63 0.79
CA ALA A 95 -21.33 -11.17 -0.46
C ALA A 95 -21.79 -12.61 -0.61
N ASP A 96 -22.37 -12.99 -1.75
CA ASP A 96 -22.87 -14.34 -2.06
C ASP A 96 -23.74 -14.95 -0.94
N LYS A 97 -24.66 -14.16 -0.37
CA LYS A 97 -25.57 -14.54 0.74
C LYS A 97 -24.86 -14.83 2.07
N ARG A 98 -23.58 -14.49 2.21
CA ARG A 98 -22.79 -14.59 3.46
C ARG A 98 -22.51 -13.20 4.00
N THR A 99 -22.42 -13.09 5.30
CA THR A 99 -22.05 -11.83 5.98
C THR A 99 -20.56 -11.83 6.26
N PHE A 100 -19.87 -10.79 5.80
CA PHE A 100 -18.47 -10.48 6.09
C PHE A 100 -18.37 -9.18 6.87
N VAL A 101 -17.24 -8.94 7.52
CA VAL A 101 -17.11 -7.82 8.44
C VAL A 101 -15.75 -7.15 8.27
N ASN A 102 -15.73 -5.87 7.92
CA ASN A 102 -14.54 -5.06 8.14
C ASN A 102 -14.49 -4.59 9.61
N VAL A 103 -13.29 -4.53 10.17
CA VAL A 103 -13.07 -4.03 11.53
C VAL A 103 -12.36 -2.69 11.44
N SER A 104 -13.04 -1.62 11.83
CA SER A 104 -12.52 -0.25 11.80
C SER A 104 -12.28 0.28 13.21
N ALA A 105 -11.15 0.97 13.40
CA ALA A 105 -10.80 1.68 14.62
C ALA A 105 -10.53 3.15 14.29
N VAL A 106 -11.31 4.04 14.85
CA VAL A 106 -11.24 5.47 14.58
C VAL A 106 -10.61 6.21 15.75
N PHE A 107 -9.58 7.00 15.43
CA PHE A 107 -8.95 7.98 16.32
C PHE A 107 -9.40 9.37 15.88
N PRO A 108 -10.37 9.98 16.59
CA PRO A 108 -10.96 11.26 16.18
C PRO A 108 -9.89 12.36 16.15
N GLY A 109 -9.86 13.12 15.07
CA GLY A 109 -9.03 14.30 14.91
C GLY A 109 -9.82 15.59 15.09
N LYS A 110 -9.11 16.73 15.01
CA LYS A 110 -9.74 18.07 14.96
C LYS A 110 -10.46 18.32 13.63
N SER A 111 -10.01 17.66 12.56
CA SER A 111 -10.58 17.68 11.22
C SER A 111 -11.30 16.36 10.94
N ALA A 112 -12.46 16.42 10.32
CA ALA A 112 -13.22 15.25 9.88
C ALA A 112 -12.57 14.53 8.66
N LYS A 113 -11.60 15.16 7.97
CA LYS A 113 -10.86 14.52 6.88
C LYS A 113 -10.12 13.28 7.41
N ARG A 114 -10.19 12.18 6.68
CA ARG A 114 -9.60 10.91 7.10
C ARG A 114 -8.25 10.62 6.45
N VAL A 115 -7.35 10.13 7.26
CA VAL A 115 -6.17 9.37 6.81
C VAL A 115 -6.42 7.93 7.20
N ILE A 116 -6.49 7.04 6.21
CA ILE A 116 -6.88 5.65 6.37
C ILE A 116 -5.64 4.77 6.23
N VAL A 117 -5.47 3.79 7.10
CA VAL A 117 -4.51 2.70 6.92
C VAL A 117 -5.30 1.40 6.92
N GLY A 118 -5.14 0.59 5.88
CA GLY A 118 -5.89 -0.64 5.70
C GLY A 118 -4.99 -1.84 5.42
N ALA A 119 -5.46 -3.04 5.80
CA ALA A 119 -4.86 -4.32 5.47
C ALA A 119 -5.96 -5.39 5.45
N HIS A 120 -5.93 -6.31 4.49
CA HIS A 120 -6.88 -7.42 4.52
C HIS A 120 -6.46 -8.51 5.50
N TYR A 121 -7.44 -9.24 6.04
CA TYR A 121 -7.19 -10.27 7.04
C TYR A 121 -7.52 -11.69 6.56
N ASP A 122 -8.16 -11.83 5.41
CA ASP A 122 -8.42 -13.13 4.79
C ASP A 122 -7.17 -13.71 4.12
N THR A 123 -7.24 -14.92 3.61
CA THR A 123 -6.12 -15.63 2.95
C THR A 123 -6.58 -16.32 1.68
N CYS A 124 -5.66 -16.50 0.76
CA CYS A 124 -5.87 -17.30 -0.45
C CYS A 124 -5.98 -18.79 -0.08
N GLY A 125 -7.18 -19.35 -0.25
CA GLY A 125 -7.42 -20.75 0.06
C GLY A 125 -6.99 -21.14 1.47
N SER A 126 -6.37 -22.32 1.60
CA SER A 126 -5.90 -22.85 2.88
C SER A 126 -4.42 -22.50 3.18
N THR A 127 -3.92 -21.39 2.66
CA THR A 127 -2.57 -20.92 3.00
C THR A 127 -2.53 -20.39 4.44
N PRO A 128 -1.39 -20.46 5.14
CA PRO A 128 -1.23 -19.84 6.45
C PRO A 128 -1.37 -18.32 6.41
N GLY A 129 -0.95 -17.69 5.30
CA GLY A 129 -1.04 -16.25 5.08
C GLY A 129 -0.30 -15.47 6.13
N ALA A 130 0.97 -15.82 6.38
CA ALA A 130 1.78 -15.11 7.35
C ALA A 130 2.26 -13.77 6.82
N ASP A 131 2.75 -13.76 5.58
CA ASP A 131 3.06 -12.55 4.88
C ASP A 131 1.80 -11.98 4.24
N ASP A 132 1.01 -12.82 3.60
CA ASP A 132 -0.23 -12.50 2.88
C ASP A 132 -1.50 -12.86 3.66
N ASN A 133 -2.10 -11.97 4.48
CA ASN A 133 -1.57 -10.64 4.81
C ASN A 133 -1.61 -10.43 6.33
N ALA A 134 -1.22 -11.47 7.10
CA ALA A 134 -1.09 -11.29 8.56
C ALA A 134 0.03 -10.29 8.89
N SER A 135 1.04 -10.12 8.03
CA SER A 135 2.09 -9.11 8.19
C SER A 135 1.50 -7.69 8.15
N GLY A 136 0.68 -7.38 7.15
CA GLY A 136 -0.02 -6.11 7.03
C GLY A 136 -0.96 -5.84 8.21
N VAL A 137 -1.75 -6.85 8.62
CA VAL A 137 -2.62 -6.73 9.79
C VAL A 137 -1.82 -6.51 11.07
N ALA A 138 -0.73 -7.23 11.31
CA ALA A 138 0.13 -7.01 12.47
C ALA A 138 0.71 -5.60 12.48
N GLY A 139 1.09 -5.08 11.31
CA GLY A 139 1.48 -3.68 11.13
C GLY A 139 0.37 -2.71 11.54
N LEU A 140 -0.85 -2.96 11.09
CA LEU A 140 -2.04 -2.18 11.44
C LEU A 140 -2.26 -2.15 12.96
N LEU A 141 -2.20 -3.31 13.63
CA LEU A 141 -2.37 -3.43 15.09
C LEU A 141 -1.26 -2.70 15.86
N ALA A 142 -0.02 -2.79 15.38
CA ALA A 142 1.10 -2.07 15.97
C ALA A 142 0.92 -0.55 15.87
N LEU A 143 0.41 -0.05 14.74
CA LEU A 143 0.05 1.36 14.58
C LEU A 143 -1.03 1.79 15.58
N GLY A 144 -2.06 0.96 15.79
CA GLY A 144 -3.08 1.21 16.80
C GLY A 144 -2.46 1.42 18.19
N ARG A 145 -1.58 0.52 18.60
CA ARG A 145 -0.86 0.64 19.88
C ARG A 145 -0.02 1.92 19.99
N MET A 146 0.57 2.36 18.88
CA MET A 146 1.39 3.58 18.82
C MET A 146 0.57 4.87 18.83
N LEU A 147 -0.67 4.81 18.36
CA LEU A 147 -1.61 5.94 18.37
C LEU A 147 -2.28 6.13 19.74
N LYS A 148 -2.09 5.21 20.69
CA LYS A 148 -2.67 5.31 22.04
C LYS A 148 -2.27 6.64 22.70
N GLY A 149 -3.26 7.40 23.13
CA GLY A 149 -3.08 8.70 23.76
C GLY A 149 -2.66 9.84 22.82
N ILE A 150 -2.63 9.60 21.51
CA ILE A 150 -2.35 10.63 20.51
C ILE A 150 -3.66 11.31 20.09
N SER A 151 -3.66 12.64 20.09
CA SER A 151 -4.73 13.45 19.51
C SER A 151 -4.31 13.91 18.12
N PRO A 152 -4.77 13.29 17.04
CA PRO A 152 -4.39 13.66 15.67
C PRO A 152 -5.07 14.96 15.23
N HIS A 153 -4.52 15.61 14.19
CA HIS A 153 -5.18 16.74 13.54
C HIS A 153 -6.32 16.26 12.65
N ASP A 154 -6.03 15.39 11.69
CA ASP A 154 -7.04 14.74 10.87
C ASP A 154 -7.44 13.42 11.55
N THR A 155 -8.67 12.98 11.34
CA THR A 155 -9.15 11.69 11.85
C THR A 155 -8.33 10.56 11.22
N ILE A 156 -7.76 9.68 12.05
CA ILE A 156 -7.07 8.47 11.59
C ILE A 156 -8.03 7.29 11.70
N GLU A 157 -8.13 6.53 10.64
CA GLU A 157 -8.90 5.28 10.61
C GLU A 157 -7.96 4.12 10.29
N LEU A 158 -7.89 3.14 11.18
CA LEU A 158 -7.23 1.86 10.96
C LEU A 158 -8.31 0.83 10.66
N ILE A 159 -8.20 0.12 9.54
CA ILE A 159 -9.24 -0.79 9.12
C ILE A 159 -8.68 -2.11 8.59
N ALA A 160 -9.19 -3.23 9.12
CA ALA A 160 -8.92 -4.56 8.59
C ALA A 160 -10.05 -4.97 7.65
N TYR A 161 -9.72 -5.32 6.41
CA TYR A 161 -10.67 -5.67 5.35
C TYR A 161 -10.88 -7.16 5.25
N ALA A 162 -12.12 -7.54 4.90
CA ALA A 162 -12.48 -8.89 4.50
C ALA A 162 -12.49 -9.01 2.97
N ASN A 163 -12.37 -10.23 2.45
CA ASN A 163 -12.62 -10.57 1.06
C ASN A 163 -11.72 -9.82 0.06
N GLU A 164 -10.44 -9.67 0.37
CA GLU A 164 -9.49 -9.21 -0.63
C GLU A 164 -9.17 -10.31 -1.63
N GLU A 165 -9.06 -11.53 -1.17
CA GLU A 165 -8.62 -12.71 -1.90
C GLU A 165 -9.69 -13.32 -2.81
N PRO A 166 -9.31 -14.16 -3.80
CA PRO A 166 -10.26 -14.92 -4.57
C PRO A 166 -11.24 -15.73 -3.70
N PRO A 167 -12.51 -15.78 -4.09
CA PRO A 167 -13.09 -15.39 -5.37
C PRO A 167 -13.51 -13.92 -5.48
N TYR A 168 -13.34 -13.10 -4.45
CA TYR A 168 -13.86 -11.74 -4.39
C TYR A 168 -12.91 -10.68 -4.92
N PHE A 169 -11.63 -11.00 -5.10
CA PHE A 169 -10.65 -10.08 -5.63
C PHE A 169 -11.12 -9.40 -6.92
N GLY A 170 -10.98 -8.09 -6.98
CA GLY A 170 -11.34 -7.30 -8.15
C GLY A 170 -12.85 -7.09 -8.34
N THR A 171 -13.67 -7.47 -7.38
CA THR A 171 -15.11 -7.25 -7.40
C THR A 171 -15.57 -6.19 -6.41
N GLU A 172 -16.81 -5.73 -6.55
CA GLU A 172 -17.45 -4.86 -5.57
C GLU A 172 -17.71 -5.55 -4.21
N GLN A 173 -17.51 -6.87 -4.13
CA GLN A 173 -17.68 -7.66 -2.91
C GLN A 173 -16.42 -7.69 -2.03
N MET A 174 -15.32 -7.02 -2.43
CA MET A 174 -14.20 -6.75 -1.54
C MET A 174 -14.60 -5.82 -0.40
N GLY A 175 -14.13 -6.09 0.81
CA GLY A 175 -14.40 -5.24 1.97
C GLY A 175 -13.93 -3.80 1.79
N SER A 176 -12.80 -3.61 1.12
CA SER A 176 -12.29 -2.28 0.75
C SER A 176 -13.15 -1.55 -0.28
N ALA A 177 -13.79 -2.29 -1.20
CA ALA A 177 -14.73 -1.71 -2.16
C ALA A 177 -15.99 -1.19 -1.43
N GLN A 178 -16.52 -1.98 -0.49
CA GLN A 178 -17.64 -1.58 0.36
C GLN A 178 -17.31 -0.34 1.19
N HIS A 179 -16.09 -0.29 1.75
CA HIS A 179 -15.65 0.87 2.54
C HIS A 179 -15.47 2.11 1.67
N ALA A 180 -14.77 2.00 0.53
CA ALA A 180 -14.58 3.12 -0.40
C ALA A 180 -15.90 3.66 -0.92
N GLN A 181 -16.86 2.77 -1.24
CA GLN A 181 -18.22 3.15 -1.65
C GLN A 181 -18.96 3.89 -0.55
N LYS A 182 -18.87 3.43 0.70
CA LYS A 182 -19.48 4.11 1.85
C LYS A 182 -18.91 5.52 2.04
N LEU A 183 -17.57 5.67 2.03
CA LEU A 183 -16.92 6.98 2.16
C LEU A 183 -17.35 7.94 1.05
N TYR A 184 -17.44 7.43 -0.18
CA TYR A 184 -17.91 8.21 -1.35
C TYR A 184 -19.36 8.64 -1.20
N THR A 185 -20.25 7.75 -0.81
CA THR A 185 -21.69 8.02 -0.66
C THR A 185 -21.97 8.98 0.49
N GLU A 186 -21.26 8.83 1.62
CA GLU A 186 -21.39 9.69 2.79
C GLU A 186 -20.58 11.00 2.65
N GLN A 187 -19.91 11.22 1.51
CA GLN A 187 -19.08 12.38 1.22
C GLN A 187 -18.00 12.66 2.28
N ILE A 188 -17.46 11.59 2.86
CA ILE A 188 -16.38 11.69 3.84
C ILE A 188 -15.09 12.02 3.11
N GLY A 189 -14.47 13.15 3.43
CA GLY A 189 -13.22 13.58 2.82
C GLY A 189 -12.07 12.64 3.19
N VAL A 190 -11.50 11.96 2.19
CA VAL A 190 -10.31 11.13 2.35
C VAL A 190 -9.08 11.89 1.90
N LYS A 191 -8.13 12.09 2.79
CA LYS A 191 -6.86 12.76 2.51
C LYS A 191 -5.82 11.81 1.96
N ALA A 192 -5.81 10.59 2.46
CA ALA A 192 -4.93 9.52 2.01
C ALA A 192 -5.46 8.17 2.47
N MET A 193 -5.26 7.13 1.63
CA MET A 193 -5.34 5.73 2.05
C MET A 193 -3.97 5.07 1.86
N ILE A 194 -3.52 4.36 2.86
CA ILE A 194 -2.27 3.58 2.86
C ILE A 194 -2.66 2.12 3.05
N CYS A 195 -2.45 1.32 2.03
CA CYS A 195 -2.63 -0.13 2.08
C CYS A 195 -1.33 -0.77 2.57
N LEU A 196 -1.42 -1.63 3.56
CA LEU A 196 -0.32 -2.50 3.99
C LEU A 196 -0.56 -3.88 3.38
N GLU A 197 0.28 -4.25 2.43
CA GLU A 197 0.14 -5.47 1.64
C GLU A 197 1.44 -6.24 1.61
N MET A 198 1.51 -7.36 2.33
CA MET A 198 2.75 -8.14 2.45
C MET A 198 3.95 -7.24 2.78
N ILE A 199 4.28 -7.13 4.05
CA ILE A 199 5.34 -6.21 4.52
C ILE A 199 6.44 -6.93 5.30
N GLY A 200 6.49 -8.26 5.23
CA GLY A 200 7.30 -9.08 6.12
C GLY A 200 8.43 -9.86 5.45
N TYR A 201 8.40 -10.10 4.14
CA TYR A 201 9.41 -10.94 3.47
C TYR A 201 10.53 -10.11 2.86
N PHE A 202 11.77 -10.39 3.26
CA PHE A 202 12.98 -9.72 2.75
C PHE A 202 14.08 -10.72 2.40
N SER A 203 14.94 -10.35 1.47
CA SER A 203 16.07 -11.18 1.04
C SER A 203 17.28 -10.35 0.68
N ASP A 204 18.44 -10.69 1.27
CA ASP A 204 19.73 -10.04 0.94
C ASP A 204 20.47 -10.75 -0.21
N ARG A 205 19.88 -11.83 -0.77
CA ARG A 205 20.49 -12.57 -1.88
C ARG A 205 20.40 -11.76 -3.17
N GLU A 206 21.45 -11.85 -3.98
CA GLU A 206 21.42 -11.31 -5.34
C GLU A 206 20.35 -12.02 -6.18
N ASN A 207 19.76 -11.30 -7.12
CA ASN A 207 18.69 -11.79 -7.99
C ASN A 207 17.46 -12.34 -7.23
N SER A 208 17.21 -11.85 -6.02
CA SER A 208 16.03 -12.21 -5.22
C SER A 208 14.83 -11.31 -5.45
N GLN A 209 14.95 -10.34 -6.36
CA GLN A 209 13.87 -9.43 -6.77
C GLN A 209 13.62 -9.54 -8.27
N SER A 210 12.37 -9.72 -8.65
CA SER A 210 11.91 -9.63 -10.05
C SER A 210 10.95 -8.45 -10.23
N TYR A 211 10.60 -8.15 -11.48
CA TYR A 211 9.78 -6.99 -11.82
C TYR A 211 8.79 -7.31 -12.94
N PRO A 212 7.63 -6.61 -13.02
CA PRO A 212 6.58 -6.91 -13.98
C PRO A 212 6.93 -6.61 -15.44
N ALA A 213 7.91 -5.74 -15.70
CA ALA A 213 8.29 -5.37 -17.05
C ALA A 213 9.78 -5.59 -17.31
N ALA A 214 10.09 -6.03 -18.54
CA ALA A 214 11.46 -6.17 -18.98
C ALA A 214 12.23 -4.84 -18.91
N GLY A 215 13.48 -4.89 -18.45
CA GLY A 215 14.35 -3.72 -18.29
C GLY A 215 14.19 -2.97 -16.96
N MET A 216 13.16 -3.23 -16.17
CA MET A 216 13.04 -2.62 -14.83
C MET A 216 14.20 -3.01 -13.92
N GLY A 217 14.70 -4.24 -14.00
CA GLY A 217 15.85 -4.69 -13.22
C GLY A 217 17.16 -3.92 -13.50
N ALA A 218 17.26 -3.18 -14.62
CA ALA A 218 18.38 -2.28 -14.86
C ALA A 218 18.26 -0.93 -14.12
N LEU A 219 17.07 -0.60 -13.64
CA LEU A 219 16.75 0.66 -12.95
C LEU A 219 16.50 0.49 -11.46
N TYR A 220 16.21 -0.72 -11.01
CA TYR A 220 15.81 -1.05 -9.64
C TYR A 220 16.70 -2.11 -9.04
N PRO A 221 16.78 -2.22 -7.68
CA PRO A 221 17.61 -3.22 -7.00
C PRO A 221 17.27 -4.65 -7.41
N ASP A 222 18.28 -5.51 -7.52
CA ASP A 222 18.14 -6.94 -7.75
C ASP A 222 17.95 -7.76 -6.46
N LYS A 223 18.16 -7.12 -5.29
CA LYS A 223 17.95 -7.71 -3.96
C LYS A 223 16.62 -7.29 -3.38
N GLY A 224 15.94 -8.21 -2.73
CA GLY A 224 14.69 -7.98 -2.04
C GLY A 224 14.87 -7.38 -0.63
N ASP A 225 15.75 -6.42 -0.45
CA ASP A 225 16.12 -5.82 0.83
C ASP A 225 15.44 -4.47 1.11
N PHE A 226 14.49 -4.08 0.28
CA PHE A 226 13.74 -2.82 0.34
C PHE A 226 12.24 -3.03 0.54
N ILE A 227 11.53 -1.94 0.88
CA ILE A 227 10.07 -1.86 0.80
C ILE A 227 9.65 -1.00 -0.41
N ALA A 228 8.60 -1.41 -1.11
CA ALA A 228 8.06 -0.67 -2.23
C ALA A 228 6.86 0.18 -1.82
N ILE A 229 6.73 1.36 -2.44
CA ILE A 229 5.56 2.22 -2.36
C ILE A 229 4.99 2.33 -3.77
N VAL A 230 3.82 1.76 -3.96
CA VAL A 230 3.14 1.66 -5.23
C VAL A 230 1.96 2.63 -5.25
N GLY A 231 1.87 3.45 -6.28
CA GLY A 231 0.78 4.41 -6.45
C GLY A 231 0.48 4.69 -7.91
N ASN A 232 -0.73 5.15 -8.21
CA ASN A 232 -1.06 5.68 -9.53
C ASN A 232 -0.51 7.11 -9.69
N TRP A 233 -0.76 7.73 -10.84
CA TRP A 233 -0.25 9.07 -11.11
C TRP A 233 -0.87 10.14 -10.21
N ASP A 234 -2.13 10.02 -9.86
CA ASP A 234 -2.81 10.97 -8.98
C ASP A 234 -2.27 10.89 -7.54
N SER A 235 -1.70 9.75 -7.16
CA SER A 235 -1.10 9.51 -5.84
C SER A 235 0.41 9.82 -5.75
N VAL A 236 1.05 10.39 -6.78
CA VAL A 236 2.51 10.68 -6.80
C VAL A 236 2.96 11.50 -5.58
N ARG A 237 2.18 12.53 -5.19
CA ARG A 237 2.52 13.39 -4.04
C ARG A 237 2.45 12.61 -2.73
N LEU A 238 1.43 11.76 -2.58
CA LEU A 238 1.26 10.88 -1.43
C LEU A 238 2.43 9.89 -1.36
N ALA A 239 2.72 9.18 -2.47
CA ALA A 239 3.81 8.23 -2.55
C ALA A 239 5.18 8.84 -2.21
N ARG A 240 5.49 10.05 -2.72
CA ARG A 240 6.70 10.81 -2.36
C ARG A 240 6.76 11.14 -0.88
N THR A 241 5.64 11.54 -0.29
CA THR A 241 5.57 11.88 1.13
C THR A 241 5.84 10.64 1.98
N VAL A 242 5.23 9.50 1.64
CA VAL A 242 5.46 8.22 2.31
C VAL A 242 6.92 7.81 2.17
N GLN A 243 7.48 7.79 0.95
CA GLN A 243 8.87 7.44 0.69
C GLN A 243 9.85 8.29 1.51
N LYS A 244 9.72 9.61 1.45
CA LYS A 244 10.60 10.55 2.18
C LYS A 244 10.66 10.27 3.68
N ASN A 245 9.58 9.76 4.24
CA ASN A 245 9.53 9.46 5.66
C ASN A 245 10.08 8.05 5.98
N MET A 246 9.93 7.09 5.07
CA MET A 246 10.38 5.71 5.29
C MET A 246 11.85 5.48 4.95
N GLN A 247 12.39 6.16 3.95
CA GLN A 247 13.76 5.96 3.47
C GLN A 247 14.86 6.23 4.52
N SER A 248 14.53 6.89 5.63
CA SER A 248 15.46 7.11 6.75
C SER A 248 15.69 5.85 7.61
N PHE A 249 14.93 4.77 7.38
CA PHE A 249 14.88 3.61 8.25
C PHE A 249 15.17 2.30 7.54
N LEU A 250 14.74 2.21 6.28
CA LEU A 250 15.05 1.08 5.41
C LEU A 250 15.09 1.55 3.96
N PRO A 251 15.78 0.81 3.08
CA PRO A 251 15.75 1.08 1.65
C PRO A 251 14.30 1.09 1.15
N THR A 252 13.92 2.11 0.40
CA THR A 252 12.55 2.30 -0.06
C THR A 252 12.51 2.64 -1.54
N VAL A 253 11.82 1.84 -2.31
CA VAL A 253 11.58 2.06 -3.74
C VAL A 253 10.19 2.66 -3.93
N ARG A 254 10.06 3.61 -4.84
CA ARG A 254 8.77 4.18 -5.21
C ARG A 254 8.48 3.90 -6.68
N LEU A 255 7.27 3.43 -6.95
CA LEU A 255 6.76 3.18 -8.27
C LEU A 255 5.40 3.87 -8.45
N ASN A 256 5.33 4.85 -9.34
CA ASN A 256 4.08 5.47 -9.76
C ASN A 256 3.95 5.34 -11.27
N LEU A 257 2.92 4.63 -11.70
CA LEU A 257 2.61 4.40 -13.10
C LEU A 257 1.11 4.71 -13.34
N PRO A 258 0.72 4.96 -14.58
CA PRO A 258 -0.71 4.97 -14.92
C PRO A 258 -1.31 3.60 -14.62
N GLU A 259 -2.59 3.57 -14.36
CA GLU A 259 -3.35 2.32 -14.17
C GLU A 259 -3.43 1.57 -15.50
N ILE A 260 -2.41 0.78 -15.79
CA ILE A 260 -2.34 -0.06 -16.99
C ILE A 260 -2.74 -1.48 -16.60
N LYS A 261 -3.78 -1.99 -17.22
CA LYS A 261 -4.25 -3.37 -17.00
C LYS A 261 -3.11 -4.37 -17.24
N GLY A 262 -2.87 -5.24 -16.27
CA GLY A 262 -1.81 -6.26 -16.33
C GLY A 262 -0.45 -5.84 -15.77
N MET A 263 -0.29 -4.60 -15.29
CA MET A 263 0.95 -4.15 -14.63
C MET A 263 1.00 -4.46 -13.13
N CYS A 264 0.02 -5.16 -12.59
CA CYS A 264 -0.07 -5.59 -11.19
C CYS A 264 0.05 -4.43 -10.16
N MET A 265 -0.27 -3.21 -10.60
CA MET A 265 -0.18 -2.01 -9.76
C MET A 265 -1.35 -1.88 -8.79
N ASP A 266 -2.45 -2.54 -9.13
CA ASP A 266 -3.74 -2.47 -8.46
C ASP A 266 -4.08 -3.80 -7.72
N PHE A 267 -3.05 -4.56 -7.34
CA PHE A 267 -3.21 -5.88 -6.73
C PHE A 267 -3.28 -5.82 -5.22
N SER A 268 -4.17 -5.00 -4.66
CA SER A 268 -4.66 -5.01 -3.28
C SER A 268 -5.78 -3.98 -3.07
N ASP A 269 -6.17 -3.77 -1.82
CA ASP A 269 -7.29 -2.95 -1.34
C ASP A 269 -7.28 -1.48 -1.84
N HIS A 270 -6.11 -0.90 -2.10
CA HIS A 270 -5.95 0.48 -2.58
C HIS A 270 -6.61 0.73 -3.95
N ARG A 271 -6.79 -0.33 -4.78
CA ARG A 271 -7.47 -0.24 -6.08
C ARG A 271 -8.88 0.32 -5.98
N ASN A 272 -9.59 -0.04 -4.92
CA ASN A 272 -10.97 0.35 -4.72
C ASN A 272 -11.11 1.83 -4.33
N PHE A 273 -10.05 2.41 -3.79
CA PHE A 273 -9.95 3.85 -3.54
C PHE A 273 -9.63 4.60 -4.84
N TRP A 274 -8.74 4.09 -5.68
CA TRP A 274 -8.49 4.66 -7.00
C TRP A 274 -9.75 4.67 -7.86
N ALA A 275 -10.55 3.61 -7.81
CA ALA A 275 -11.84 3.53 -8.52
C ALA A 275 -12.87 4.59 -8.07
N LYS A 276 -12.60 5.31 -6.99
CA LYS A 276 -13.39 6.43 -6.47
C LYS A 276 -12.64 7.76 -6.51
N ASP A 277 -11.58 7.87 -7.30
CA ASP A 277 -10.70 9.06 -7.39
C ASP A 277 -10.13 9.48 -6.01
N LEU A 278 -9.98 8.54 -5.07
CA LEU A 278 -9.42 8.79 -3.75
C LEU A 278 -7.92 8.49 -3.74
N PRO A 279 -7.08 9.38 -3.16
CA PRO A 279 -5.64 9.17 -3.15
C PRO A 279 -5.25 7.97 -2.28
N ALA A 280 -4.60 6.99 -2.89
CA ALA A 280 -4.17 5.78 -2.20
C ALA A 280 -2.80 5.30 -2.66
N VAL A 281 -2.06 4.65 -1.76
CA VAL A 281 -0.80 3.95 -2.06
C VAL A 281 -0.76 2.61 -1.34
N MET A 282 -0.04 1.66 -1.94
CA MET A 282 0.28 0.38 -1.31
C MET A 282 1.73 0.40 -0.83
N ILE A 283 1.97 -0.07 0.38
CA ILE A 283 3.29 -0.36 0.94
C ILE A 283 3.43 -1.88 0.90
N THR A 284 4.42 -2.39 0.18
CA THR A 284 4.57 -3.82 -0.06
C THR A 284 6.03 -4.26 -0.17
N ASP A 285 6.32 -5.48 0.21
CA ASP A 285 7.58 -6.15 -0.06
C ASP A 285 7.67 -6.69 -1.50
N THR A 286 6.64 -6.40 -2.31
CA THR A 286 6.48 -6.78 -3.72
C THR A 286 5.93 -8.19 -3.98
N SER A 287 5.43 -8.88 -2.93
CA SER A 287 4.65 -10.11 -3.09
C SER A 287 5.35 -11.17 -3.98
N PHE A 288 4.67 -11.74 -4.95
CA PHE A 288 5.17 -12.79 -5.86
C PHE A 288 6.39 -12.38 -6.71
N PHE A 289 6.73 -11.10 -6.76
CA PHE A 289 7.99 -10.66 -7.39
C PHE A 289 9.22 -10.92 -6.51
N ARG A 290 9.02 -11.30 -5.23
CA ARG A 290 10.07 -11.54 -4.26
C ARG A 290 9.84 -12.80 -3.43
N ASN A 291 8.62 -12.99 -2.88
CA ASN A 291 8.31 -14.07 -1.96
C ASN A 291 7.88 -15.33 -2.72
N PRO A 292 8.70 -16.40 -2.75
CA PRO A 292 8.33 -17.64 -3.41
C PRO A 292 7.19 -18.39 -2.72
N ASN A 293 6.82 -17.98 -1.51
CA ASN A 293 5.75 -18.60 -0.73
C ASN A 293 4.39 -17.92 -0.95
N TYR A 294 4.32 -16.91 -1.81
CA TYR A 294 3.05 -16.25 -2.15
C TYR A 294 1.98 -17.26 -2.59
N HIS A 295 0.84 -17.26 -1.93
CA HIS A 295 -0.27 -18.19 -2.14
C HIS A 295 0.12 -19.68 -2.02
N GLN A 296 1.15 -19.99 -1.22
CA GLN A 296 1.66 -21.34 -1.00
C GLN A 296 1.56 -21.74 0.48
N PRO A 297 1.54 -23.07 0.78
CA PRO A 297 1.60 -23.56 2.16
C PRO A 297 2.88 -23.13 2.92
N GLY A 298 3.89 -22.66 2.20
CA GLY A 298 5.14 -22.16 2.76
C GLY A 298 5.10 -20.72 3.25
N ASP A 299 3.99 -20.01 3.12
CA ASP A 299 3.82 -18.67 3.69
C ASP A 299 3.62 -18.75 5.22
N LEU A 300 4.73 -18.97 5.90
CA LEU A 300 4.81 -19.28 7.33
C LEU A 300 5.42 -18.12 8.13
N PRO A 301 5.03 -17.93 9.40
CA PRO A 301 5.60 -16.91 10.27
C PRO A 301 7.13 -16.94 10.39
N GLU A 302 7.73 -18.11 10.21
CA GLU A 302 9.16 -18.33 10.32
C GLU A 302 9.95 -17.79 9.11
N THR A 303 9.29 -17.46 8.00
CA THR A 303 9.92 -16.91 6.79
C THR A 303 10.06 -15.39 6.82
N LEU A 304 9.45 -14.72 7.80
CA LEU A 304 9.39 -13.26 7.86
C LEU A 304 10.59 -12.64 8.61
N ASP A 305 11.04 -11.50 8.13
CA ASP A 305 12.02 -10.64 8.79
C ASP A 305 11.31 -9.60 9.69
N TYR A 306 11.04 -9.97 10.92
CA TYR A 306 10.34 -9.10 11.88
C TYR A 306 11.11 -7.82 12.22
N ARG A 307 12.43 -7.82 12.08
CA ARG A 307 13.25 -6.63 12.27
C ARG A 307 12.98 -5.60 11.18
N ARG A 308 13.02 -6.03 9.90
CA ARG A 308 12.71 -5.14 8.78
C ARG A 308 11.23 -4.76 8.77
N MET A 309 10.34 -5.69 9.08
CA MET A 309 8.93 -5.43 9.26
C MET A 309 8.68 -4.35 10.34
N ALA A 310 9.41 -4.40 11.46
CA ALA A 310 9.35 -3.36 12.49
C ALA A 310 9.88 -2.00 11.99
N GLN A 311 10.85 -1.99 11.09
CA GLN A 311 11.31 -0.76 10.43
C GLN A 311 10.25 -0.17 9.51
N VAL A 312 9.50 -1.00 8.77
CA VAL A 312 8.36 -0.56 7.94
C VAL A 312 7.29 0.11 8.80
N VAL A 313 6.92 -0.53 9.91
CA VAL A 313 5.80 -0.08 10.77
C VAL A 313 6.20 0.99 11.77
N ARG A 314 7.46 1.24 11.94
CA ARG A 314 8.03 2.08 12.98
C ARG A 314 7.23 3.36 13.26
N GLY A 315 6.66 3.44 14.48
CA GLY A 315 5.58 4.37 14.78
C GLY A 315 5.91 5.85 14.82
N ARG A 316 7.18 6.23 14.93
CA ARG A 316 7.53 7.64 14.70
C ARG A 316 7.38 8.02 13.24
N ASP A 317 7.40 7.08 12.32
CA ASP A 317 7.61 7.33 10.91
C ASP A 317 6.35 7.14 10.09
N LEU A 318 5.63 6.05 10.24
CA LEU A 318 4.25 6.00 9.77
C LEU A 318 3.37 6.97 10.59
N GLY A 319 3.60 7.09 11.92
CA GLY A 319 3.03 8.14 12.75
C GLY A 319 3.50 9.56 12.36
N LEU A 320 4.73 9.76 11.84
CA LEU A 320 5.19 11.02 11.26
C LEU A 320 4.68 11.23 9.83
N VAL A 321 4.51 10.16 9.04
CA VAL A 321 3.76 10.22 7.77
C VAL A 321 2.35 10.67 8.07
N LEU A 322 1.68 10.04 9.03
CA LEU A 322 0.33 10.42 9.45
C LEU A 322 0.32 11.86 9.97
N LYS A 323 1.27 12.28 10.83
CA LYS A 323 1.40 13.67 11.31
C LYS A 323 1.77 14.66 10.20
N ARG A 324 2.57 14.28 9.21
CA ARG A 324 2.94 15.16 8.10
C ARG A 324 1.86 15.24 7.05
N LEU A 325 1.17 14.15 6.74
CA LEU A 325 -0.04 14.20 5.91
C LEU A 325 -1.08 15.14 6.51
N GLN A 326 -1.15 15.22 7.85
CA GLN A 326 -2.02 16.14 8.57
C GLN A 326 -1.63 17.62 8.40
N ARG A 327 -0.34 17.93 8.13
CA ARG A 327 0.16 19.31 7.97
C ARG A 327 0.08 19.82 6.53
N TYR A 328 0.01 18.92 5.55
CA TYR A 328 -0.10 19.30 4.14
C TYR A 328 -1.57 19.19 3.72
N ASP A 329 -2.20 20.32 3.43
CA ASP A 329 -3.36 20.27 2.55
C ASP A 329 -2.84 19.77 1.20
N LEU A 330 -3.15 18.52 0.91
CA LEU A 330 -3.01 17.96 -0.42
C LEU A 330 -4.08 18.68 -1.25
N PHE A 331 -3.79 19.91 -1.69
CA PHE A 331 -4.66 20.63 -2.61
C PHE A 331 -4.83 19.75 -3.85
N PHE A 332 -6.04 19.27 -4.05
CA PHE A 332 -6.49 18.69 -5.29
C PHE A 332 -6.44 19.80 -6.37
N ILE A 333 -5.29 20.04 -6.92
CA ILE A 333 -5.24 20.63 -8.24
C ILE A 333 -5.47 19.45 -9.17
N ARG A 334 -6.73 19.24 -9.58
CA ARG A 334 -7.03 18.57 -10.84
C ARG A 334 -6.29 19.34 -11.93
N GLN A 335 -5.01 19.06 -12.12
CA GLN A 335 -4.37 19.43 -13.36
C GLN A 335 -4.93 18.46 -14.38
N ASN A 336 -5.75 18.99 -15.27
CA ASN A 336 -6.25 18.31 -16.46
C ASN A 336 -5.08 17.81 -17.30
N PHE A 337 -4.50 16.67 -16.93
CA PHE A 337 -3.53 15.95 -17.76
C PHE A 337 -4.17 15.38 -19.01
N SER A 338 -5.51 15.19 -19.02
CA SER A 338 -6.26 14.87 -20.24
C SER A 338 -6.11 15.95 -21.34
N ALA A 339 -5.95 17.22 -20.99
CA ALA A 339 -5.72 18.26 -21.97
C ALA A 339 -4.32 18.20 -22.60
N PHE A 340 -3.32 17.69 -21.88
CA PHE A 340 -1.96 17.58 -22.40
C PHE A 340 -1.84 16.40 -23.39
N PHE A 341 -2.51 15.29 -23.14
CA PHE A 341 -2.53 14.14 -24.04
C PHE A 341 -3.38 14.38 -25.30
N LEU A 342 -4.49 15.10 -25.18
CA LEU A 342 -5.32 15.49 -26.34
C LEU A 342 -4.59 16.48 -27.29
N HIS A 343 -3.74 17.36 -26.76
CA HIS A 343 -2.92 18.23 -27.60
C HIS A 343 -1.75 17.45 -28.27
N PHE A 344 -1.26 16.38 -27.66
CA PHE A 344 -0.17 15.57 -28.23
C PHE A 344 -0.67 14.63 -29.33
N THR A 345 -1.89 14.12 -29.23
CA THR A 345 -2.49 13.28 -30.27
C THR A 345 -3.00 14.10 -31.47
N CYS A 346 -3.49 15.33 -31.29
CA CYS A 346 -3.83 16.20 -32.42
C CYS A 346 -2.61 16.63 -33.24
N PHE A 347 -1.42 16.74 -32.63
CA PHE A 347 -0.22 17.15 -33.37
C PHE A 347 0.33 16.06 -34.32
N PHE A 348 -0.04 14.80 -34.10
CA PHE A 348 0.37 13.68 -34.98
C PHE A 348 -0.62 13.35 -36.09
N PHE A 349 -1.84 13.89 -36.06
CA PHE A 349 -2.85 13.64 -37.09
C PHE A 349 -2.99 14.76 -38.13
N GLU A 350 -2.30 15.90 -37.97
CA GLU A 350 -2.31 16.97 -38.96
C GLU A 350 -1.13 16.95 -39.95
N PHE A 351 -0.23 15.96 -39.90
CA PHE A 351 0.89 15.83 -40.82
C PHE A 351 1.07 14.39 -41.37
N GLY A 352 -0.03 13.67 -41.58
CA GLY A 352 -0.06 12.39 -42.31
C GLY A 352 -0.79 12.52 -43.61
#